data_19a1eeae8844fe24654a78b4451cc2c6
#
_entry.id   19a1eeae8844fe24654a78b4451cc2c6
#
_cell.length_a   1.000
_cell.length_b   1.000
_cell.length_c   1.000
_cell.angle_alpha   90.00
_cell.angle_beta   90.00
_cell.angle_gamma   90.00
#
_symmetry.space_group_name_H-M   'P 1'
#
loop_
_entity.id
_entity.type
_entity.pdbx_description
1 polymer ?
#
loop_
_entity_poly.entity_id
_entity_poly.type
_entity_poly.pdbx_seq_one_letter_code
_entity_poly.pdbx_strand_id
1 'polypeptide(L)'
;MTRYIALALAATLACFASGAAGRPAKDGLPSYVDSYSAWTKVNRKPIAGGSPAHAGTKNVYVSKRQRGTRYPVGTIVVKTATQPGRRWLSLVATMRRIKGAANGGWRWEEFTRSSSSQRFSKIDFPESGCAACHMQAKSNDYVFTRR
;
A
#
# COMPACT_ATOMS: atom_id res chain seq x y z
N MET A 1 -4.44 60.58 40.50
CA MET A 1 -3.41 59.72 39.88
C MET A 1 -4.10 58.36 39.59
N THR A 2 -4.59 58.17 38.36
CA THR A 2 -5.39 56.99 37.97
C THR A 2 -4.53 56.08 37.13
N ARG A 3 -4.23 54.88 37.61
CA ARG A 3 -3.41 53.88 36.89
C ARG A 3 -4.32 52.97 36.06
N TYR A 4 -4.22 52.97 34.76
CA TYR A 4 -4.84 52.05 33.86
C TYR A 4 -4.00 50.75 33.76
N ILE A 5 -4.59 49.62 34.12
CA ILE A 5 -3.99 48.28 33.92
C ILE A 5 -4.52 47.77 32.58
N ALA A 6 -3.63 47.60 31.61
CA ALA A 6 -3.94 46.99 30.33
C ALA A 6 -3.85 45.45 30.45
N LEU A 7 -4.97 44.75 30.29
CA LEU A 7 -5.01 43.28 30.16
C LEU A 7 -4.67 42.92 28.73
N ALA A 8 -3.56 42.22 28.51
CA ALA A 8 -3.24 41.61 27.24
C ALA A 8 -3.89 40.21 27.14
N LEU A 9 -4.85 40.04 26.24
CA LEU A 9 -5.43 38.76 25.88
C LEU A 9 -4.49 38.05 24.91
N ALA A 10 -3.83 36.97 25.36
CA ALA A 10 -3.07 36.07 24.48
C ALA A 10 -4.03 35.06 23.86
N ALA A 11 -4.29 35.18 22.56
CA ALA A 11 -5.05 34.20 21.80
C ALA A 11 -4.12 33.06 21.36
N THR A 12 -4.27 31.88 21.97
CA THR A 12 -3.59 30.66 21.55
C THR A 12 -4.29 30.05 20.34
N LEU A 13 -3.64 30.16 19.16
CA LEU A 13 -4.08 29.44 17.94
C LEU A 13 -3.75 27.95 18.10
N ALA A 14 -4.74 27.12 18.36
CA ALA A 14 -4.60 25.68 18.29
C ALA A 14 -4.62 25.24 16.81
N CYS A 15 -3.43 24.89 16.26
CA CYS A 15 -3.33 24.24 14.97
C CYS A 15 -3.85 22.80 15.08
N PHE A 16 -5.09 22.56 14.69
CA PHE A 16 -5.60 21.21 14.45
C PHE A 16 -4.92 20.68 13.17
N ALA A 17 -3.94 19.79 13.33
CA ALA A 17 -3.43 18.99 12.23
C ALA A 17 -4.52 17.99 11.81
N SER A 18 -5.33 18.39 10.85
CA SER A 18 -6.29 17.48 10.19
C SER A 18 -5.48 16.39 9.47
N GLY A 19 -5.41 15.22 10.07
CA GLY A 19 -4.91 14.03 9.41
C GLY A 19 -5.73 13.80 8.15
N ALA A 20 -5.13 14.03 6.99
CA ALA A 20 -5.76 13.77 5.72
C ALA A 20 -6.02 12.25 5.60
N ALA A 21 -7.21 11.82 5.99
CA ALA A 21 -7.75 10.52 5.61
C ALA A 21 -7.80 10.51 4.08
N GLY A 22 -6.88 9.77 3.46
CA GLY A 22 -6.77 9.71 2.01
C GLY A 22 -8.13 9.34 1.40
N ARG A 23 -8.60 10.19 0.49
CA ARG A 23 -9.85 9.97 -0.23
C ARG A 23 -9.81 8.61 -0.91
N PRO A 24 -10.79 7.71 -0.72
CA PRO A 24 -10.78 6.42 -1.38
C PRO A 24 -10.82 6.62 -2.89
N ALA A 25 -9.98 5.87 -3.62
CA ALA A 25 -9.96 5.88 -5.06
C ALA A 25 -11.31 5.48 -5.65
N LYS A 26 -11.54 5.87 -6.91
CA LYS A 26 -12.83 5.74 -7.60
C LYS A 26 -13.37 4.30 -7.62
N ASP A 27 -12.49 3.29 -7.59
CA ASP A 27 -12.80 1.86 -7.62
C ASP A 27 -12.73 1.15 -6.25
N GLY A 28 -12.56 1.88 -5.15
CA GLY A 28 -12.48 1.34 -3.79
C GLY A 28 -11.06 1.07 -3.28
N LEU A 29 -10.05 1.29 -4.11
CA LEU A 29 -8.65 1.23 -3.70
C LEU A 29 -8.24 2.54 -2.98
N PRO A 30 -7.20 2.53 -2.15
CA PRO A 30 -6.67 3.75 -1.55
C PRO A 30 -5.96 4.63 -2.60
N SER A 31 -6.05 5.95 -2.42
CA SER A 31 -5.50 6.93 -3.38
C SER A 31 -4.00 6.79 -3.64
N TYR A 32 -3.25 6.24 -2.70
CA TYR A 32 -1.80 6.04 -2.88
C TYR A 32 -1.45 5.01 -3.97
N VAL A 33 -2.44 4.28 -4.53
CA VAL A 33 -2.23 3.36 -5.66
C VAL A 33 -2.90 3.83 -6.96
N ASP A 34 -3.50 5.01 -7.02
CA ASP A 34 -4.29 5.48 -8.17
C ASP A 34 -3.54 5.38 -9.51
N SER A 35 -2.23 5.59 -9.50
CA SER A 35 -1.38 5.59 -10.70
C SER A 35 -0.49 4.36 -10.85
N TYR A 36 -0.74 3.28 -10.10
CA TYR A 36 0.18 2.13 -10.07
C TYR A 36 0.47 1.52 -11.45
N SER A 37 -0.48 1.56 -12.36
CA SER A 37 -0.31 1.02 -13.72
C SER A 37 0.76 1.75 -14.55
N ALA A 38 1.09 3.00 -14.19
CA ALA A 38 2.15 3.79 -14.79
C ALA A 38 3.53 3.56 -14.13
N TRP A 39 3.60 2.81 -13.03
CA TRP A 39 4.86 2.54 -12.32
C TRP A 39 5.71 1.51 -13.05
N THR A 40 6.90 1.28 -12.53
CA THR A 40 7.77 0.23 -13.07
C THR A 40 7.15 -1.15 -12.85
N LYS A 41 6.79 -1.83 -13.93
CA LYS A 41 6.41 -3.25 -13.88
C LYS A 41 7.66 -4.10 -13.66
N VAL A 42 7.66 -4.92 -12.61
CA VAL A 42 8.82 -5.73 -12.20
C VAL A 42 8.89 -7.02 -13.01
N ASN A 43 7.80 -7.73 -13.18
CA ASN A 43 7.76 -8.95 -13.96
C ASN A 43 7.57 -8.67 -15.45
N ARG A 44 8.46 -9.20 -16.29
CA ARG A 44 8.37 -9.06 -17.76
C ARG A 44 7.13 -9.77 -18.32
N LYS A 45 6.89 -11.01 -17.87
CA LYS A 45 5.70 -11.81 -18.23
C LYS A 45 4.78 -11.92 -17.02
N PRO A 46 3.45 -12.00 -17.20
CA PRO A 46 2.53 -12.29 -16.11
C PRO A 46 2.94 -13.58 -15.37
N ILE A 47 2.86 -13.55 -14.05
CA ILE A 47 3.19 -14.69 -13.19
C ILE A 47 1.93 -15.54 -13.03
N ALA A 48 1.93 -16.73 -13.59
CA ALA A 48 0.83 -17.68 -13.43
C ALA A 48 0.98 -18.49 -12.13
N GLY A 49 -0.13 -19.03 -11.64
CA GLY A 49 -0.16 -19.89 -10.45
C GLY A 49 0.19 -19.15 -9.16
N GLY A 50 0.69 -19.88 -8.18
CA GLY A 50 1.12 -19.39 -6.87
C GLY A 50 0.28 -19.91 -5.72
N SER A 51 0.54 -19.40 -4.51
CA SER A 51 -0.17 -19.84 -3.31
C SER A 51 -1.66 -19.55 -3.37
N PRO A 52 -2.50 -20.31 -2.66
CA PRO A 52 -3.93 -20.06 -2.56
C PRO A 52 -4.28 -18.63 -2.16
N ALA A 53 -3.46 -18.02 -1.30
CA ALA A 53 -3.65 -16.64 -0.84
C ALA A 53 -3.63 -15.61 -1.97
N HIS A 54 -2.93 -15.88 -3.07
CA HIS A 54 -2.84 -14.96 -4.21
C HIS A 54 -2.98 -15.73 -5.53
N ALA A 55 -4.06 -16.46 -5.68
CA ALA A 55 -4.34 -17.25 -6.88
C ALA A 55 -4.46 -16.39 -8.14
N GLY A 56 -4.22 -17.00 -9.29
CA GLY A 56 -4.42 -16.39 -10.60
C GLY A 56 -3.17 -15.79 -11.23
N THR A 57 -3.38 -15.06 -12.32
CA THR A 57 -2.32 -14.43 -13.10
C THR A 57 -1.98 -13.06 -12.49
N LYS A 58 -0.71 -12.84 -12.18
CA LYS A 58 -0.24 -11.69 -11.41
C LYS A 58 0.67 -10.75 -12.20
N ASN A 59 0.55 -9.46 -11.92
CA ASN A 59 1.54 -8.45 -12.26
C ASN A 59 1.97 -7.69 -11.01
N VAL A 60 3.23 -7.28 -10.98
CA VAL A 60 3.82 -6.54 -9.85
C VAL A 60 4.41 -5.24 -10.36
N TYR A 61 4.07 -4.15 -9.66
CA TYR A 61 4.49 -2.79 -9.97
C TYR A 61 5.16 -2.18 -8.75
N VAL A 62 6.17 -1.33 -8.96
CA VAL A 62 6.86 -0.61 -7.89
C VAL A 62 6.94 0.87 -8.21
N SER A 63 6.62 1.72 -7.23
CA SER A 63 6.67 3.18 -7.38
C SER A 63 8.09 3.73 -7.38
N LYS A 64 9.04 3.04 -6.74
CA LYS A 64 10.46 3.39 -6.71
C LYS A 64 11.31 2.15 -6.95
N ARG A 65 12.41 2.30 -7.68
CA ARG A 65 13.34 1.20 -7.93
C ARG A 65 14.11 0.82 -6.66
N GLN A 66 14.44 -0.45 -6.55
CA GLN A 66 15.32 -0.99 -5.53
C GLN A 66 16.73 -0.38 -5.65
N ARG A 67 17.38 -0.13 -4.52
CA ARG A 67 18.78 0.29 -4.41
C ARG A 67 19.55 -0.79 -3.68
N GLY A 68 20.45 -1.45 -4.40
CA GLY A 68 21.05 -2.70 -3.91
C GLY A 68 19.96 -3.75 -3.63
N THR A 69 19.91 -4.27 -2.41
CA THR A 69 18.92 -5.28 -1.97
C THR A 69 17.69 -4.69 -1.30
N ARG A 70 17.57 -3.35 -1.20
CA ARG A 70 16.48 -2.69 -0.44
C ARG A 70 15.70 -1.69 -1.26
N TYR A 71 14.43 -1.58 -0.93
CA TYR A 71 13.56 -0.51 -1.43
C TYR A 71 13.66 0.74 -0.54
N PRO A 72 13.76 1.95 -1.12
CA PRO A 72 13.76 3.19 -0.36
C PRO A 72 12.47 3.36 0.46
N VAL A 73 12.54 4.09 1.57
CA VAL A 73 11.36 4.51 2.33
C VAL A 73 10.40 5.28 1.42
N GLY A 74 9.11 5.05 1.58
CA GLY A 74 8.04 5.59 0.74
C GLY A 74 7.87 4.82 -0.58
N THR A 75 8.54 3.67 -0.79
CA THR A 75 8.22 2.77 -1.90
C THR A 75 6.87 2.11 -1.66
N ILE A 76 6.10 1.98 -2.73
CA ILE A 76 4.87 1.20 -2.76
C ILE A 76 5.06 0.09 -3.80
N VAL A 77 4.75 -1.13 -3.40
CA VAL A 77 4.66 -2.29 -4.29
C VAL A 77 3.18 -2.64 -4.42
N VAL A 78 2.73 -2.81 -5.65
CA VAL A 78 1.36 -3.26 -5.95
C VAL A 78 1.43 -4.57 -6.71
N LYS A 79 0.76 -5.59 -6.20
CA LYS A 79 0.52 -6.85 -6.89
C LYS A 79 -0.94 -6.93 -7.26
N THR A 80 -1.21 -7.11 -8.56
CA THR A 80 -2.56 -7.37 -9.05
C THR A 80 -2.71 -8.84 -9.38
N ALA A 81 -3.93 -9.39 -9.23
CA ALA A 81 -4.24 -10.73 -9.68
C ALA A 81 -5.58 -10.79 -10.41
N THR A 82 -5.59 -11.61 -11.48
CA THR A 82 -6.78 -11.99 -12.23
C THR A 82 -6.97 -13.49 -12.05
N GLN A 83 -8.08 -13.92 -11.48
CA GLN A 83 -8.37 -15.34 -11.29
C GLN A 83 -8.54 -16.06 -12.63
N PRO A 84 -8.28 -17.39 -12.69
CA PRO A 84 -8.53 -18.20 -13.89
C PRO A 84 -9.95 -17.99 -14.43
N GLY A 85 -10.07 -17.87 -15.75
CA GLY A 85 -11.36 -17.65 -16.43
C GLY A 85 -11.95 -16.23 -16.29
N ARG A 86 -11.28 -15.32 -15.58
CA ARG A 86 -11.72 -13.92 -15.44
C ARG A 86 -10.89 -13.00 -16.33
N ARG A 87 -11.54 -11.93 -16.85
CA ARG A 87 -10.88 -10.87 -17.64
C ARG A 87 -10.67 -9.58 -16.85
N TRP A 88 -10.99 -9.57 -15.56
CA TRP A 88 -10.92 -8.40 -14.68
C TRP A 88 -10.10 -8.71 -13.44
N LEU A 89 -9.50 -7.68 -12.85
CA LEU A 89 -8.73 -7.82 -11.62
C LEU A 89 -9.66 -8.15 -10.45
N SER A 90 -9.38 -9.23 -9.76
CA SER A 90 -10.11 -9.68 -8.57
C SER A 90 -9.40 -9.34 -7.27
N LEU A 91 -8.10 -9.07 -7.34
CA LEU A 91 -7.26 -8.81 -6.17
C LEU A 91 -6.22 -7.74 -6.46
N VAL A 92 -6.03 -6.86 -5.49
CA VAL A 92 -4.91 -5.90 -5.41
C VAL A 92 -4.30 -6.00 -4.02
N ALA A 93 -3.05 -6.44 -3.93
CA ALA A 93 -2.28 -6.45 -2.69
C ALA A 93 -1.21 -5.37 -2.73
N THR A 94 -1.01 -4.69 -1.61
CA THR A 94 -0.07 -3.58 -1.51
C THR A 94 0.94 -3.82 -0.40
N MET A 95 2.16 -3.37 -0.61
CA MET A 95 3.20 -3.23 0.41
C MET A 95 3.69 -1.79 0.40
N ARG A 96 3.74 -1.15 1.55
CA ARG A 96 4.25 0.23 1.69
C ARG A 96 5.46 0.25 2.60
N ARG A 97 6.59 0.77 2.10
CA ARG A 97 7.82 0.92 2.88
C ARG A 97 7.73 2.14 3.78
N ILE A 98 7.64 1.94 5.09
CA ILE A 98 7.45 2.99 6.10
C ILE A 98 8.60 2.95 7.10
N LYS A 99 9.21 4.11 7.37
CA LYS A 99 10.28 4.23 8.37
C LYS A 99 9.75 3.80 9.76
N GLY A 100 10.47 2.89 10.41
CA GLY A 100 10.12 2.44 11.76
C GLY A 100 8.92 1.49 11.85
N ALA A 101 8.28 1.11 10.74
CA ALA A 101 7.24 0.10 10.78
C ALA A 101 7.80 -1.26 11.20
N ALA A 102 7.00 -2.05 11.93
CA ALA A 102 7.29 -3.44 12.25
C ALA A 102 7.47 -4.28 10.95
N ASN A 103 7.70 -5.56 11.09
CA ASN A 103 7.71 -6.51 9.97
C ASN A 103 8.67 -6.11 8.84
N GLY A 104 9.90 -5.76 9.18
CA GLY A 104 10.92 -5.37 8.22
C GLY A 104 10.72 -3.98 7.61
N GLY A 105 9.87 -3.14 8.17
CA GLY A 105 9.58 -1.78 7.69
C GLY A 105 8.51 -1.74 6.60
N TRP A 106 7.69 -2.78 6.47
CA TRP A 106 6.60 -2.85 5.51
C TRP A 106 5.24 -2.88 6.20
N ARG A 107 4.26 -2.26 5.55
CA ARG A 107 2.82 -2.37 5.85
C ARG A 107 2.16 -3.08 4.69
N TRP A 108 1.25 -4.02 4.98
CA TRP A 108 0.54 -4.81 3.98
C TRP A 108 -0.96 -4.55 4.04
N GLU A 109 -1.56 -4.46 2.87
CA GLU A 109 -3.01 -4.41 2.73
C GLU A 109 -3.40 -5.20 1.49
N GLU A 110 -4.55 -5.84 1.55
CA GLU A 110 -5.11 -6.57 0.42
C GLU A 110 -6.55 -6.16 0.19
N PHE A 111 -6.91 -6.03 -1.07
CA PHE A 111 -8.22 -5.61 -1.52
C PHE A 111 -8.73 -6.61 -2.53
N THR A 112 -10.00 -7.02 -2.40
CA THR A 112 -10.65 -7.99 -3.29
C THR A 112 -11.99 -7.47 -3.78
N ARG A 113 -12.46 -8.06 -4.88
CA ARG A 113 -13.83 -7.89 -5.37
C ARG A 113 -14.28 -9.18 -6.03
N SER A 114 -15.59 -9.45 -6.02
CA SER A 114 -16.19 -10.67 -6.55
C SER A 114 -16.71 -10.53 -7.97
N SER A 115 -16.84 -9.31 -8.50
CA SER A 115 -17.23 -9.05 -9.90
C SER A 115 -16.54 -7.81 -10.46
N SER A 116 -16.58 -7.62 -11.77
CA SER A 116 -16.01 -6.45 -12.45
C SER A 116 -16.72 -5.14 -12.10
N SER A 117 -17.98 -5.20 -11.74
CA SER A 117 -18.81 -4.04 -11.36
C SER A 117 -18.70 -3.65 -9.89
N GLN A 118 -18.18 -4.54 -9.04
CA GLN A 118 -17.98 -4.23 -7.62
C GLN A 118 -16.73 -3.39 -7.41
N ARG A 119 -16.80 -2.52 -6.39
CA ARG A 119 -15.63 -1.82 -5.86
C ARG A 119 -14.77 -2.81 -5.08
N PHE A 120 -13.48 -2.55 -5.04
CA PHE A 120 -12.57 -3.27 -4.15
C PHE A 120 -12.92 -2.97 -2.68
N SER A 121 -12.88 -4.01 -1.87
CA SER A 121 -13.00 -3.92 -0.42
C SER A 121 -11.74 -4.47 0.23
N LYS A 122 -11.23 -3.78 1.24
CA LYS A 122 -10.11 -4.27 2.04
C LYS A 122 -10.53 -5.54 2.77
N ILE A 123 -9.70 -6.56 2.73
CA ILE A 123 -9.92 -7.77 3.56
C ILE A 123 -9.38 -7.53 4.97
N ASP A 124 -10.07 -8.10 5.93
CA ASP A 124 -9.61 -8.13 7.32
C ASP A 124 -8.67 -9.33 7.53
N PHE A 125 -7.39 -9.12 7.26
CA PHE A 125 -6.34 -10.10 7.44
C PHE A 125 -5.16 -9.47 8.19
N PRO A 126 -4.62 -10.11 9.24
CA PRO A 126 -3.57 -9.52 10.05
C PRO A 126 -2.26 -9.38 9.27
N GLU A 127 -1.64 -8.19 9.34
CA GLU A 127 -0.35 -7.92 8.69
C GLU A 127 0.75 -8.92 9.06
N SER A 128 0.71 -9.49 10.27
CA SER A 128 1.64 -10.52 10.73
C SER A 128 1.59 -11.78 9.87
N GLY A 129 0.42 -12.17 9.37
CA GLY A 129 0.27 -13.28 8.43
C GLY A 129 0.90 -12.99 7.07
N CYS A 130 0.74 -11.77 6.56
CA CYS A 130 1.44 -11.33 5.34
C CYS A 130 2.96 -11.37 5.56
N ALA A 131 3.43 -10.79 6.67
CA ALA A 131 4.84 -10.74 7.02
C ALA A 131 5.47 -12.12 7.15
N ALA A 132 4.79 -13.06 7.80
CA ALA A 132 5.27 -14.44 8.00
C ALA A 132 5.55 -15.13 6.65
N CYS A 133 4.63 -15.02 5.69
CA CYS A 133 4.85 -15.55 4.34
C CYS A 133 5.99 -14.81 3.62
N HIS A 134 6.00 -13.48 3.65
CA HIS A 134 6.98 -12.65 2.97
C HIS A 134 8.38 -12.71 3.58
N MET A 135 8.54 -13.27 4.79
CA MET A 135 9.84 -13.56 5.40
C MET A 135 10.72 -14.44 4.51
N GLN A 136 10.14 -15.34 3.72
CA GLN A 136 10.87 -16.18 2.75
C GLN A 136 11.61 -15.35 1.69
N ALA A 137 11.15 -14.13 1.42
CA ALA A 137 11.77 -13.19 0.48
C ALA A 137 12.58 -12.08 1.18
N LYS A 138 12.97 -12.26 2.46
CA LYS A 138 13.71 -11.25 3.25
C LYS A 138 14.99 -10.77 2.58
N SER A 139 15.72 -11.66 1.90
CA SER A 139 16.93 -11.32 1.14
C SER A 139 16.69 -10.36 -0.02
N ASN A 140 15.46 -10.25 -0.50
CA ASN A 140 15.00 -9.31 -1.53
C ASN A 140 14.01 -8.29 -0.95
N ASP A 141 14.28 -7.85 0.28
CA ASP A 141 13.49 -6.89 1.03
C ASP A 141 12.00 -7.26 1.08
N TYR A 142 11.70 -8.54 1.34
CA TYR A 142 10.33 -9.10 1.45
C TYR A 142 9.52 -9.14 0.16
N VAL A 143 10.10 -8.81 -0.99
CA VAL A 143 9.40 -8.84 -2.29
C VAL A 143 9.81 -10.09 -3.07
N PHE A 144 8.87 -10.98 -3.36
CA PHE A 144 9.14 -12.24 -4.06
C PHE A 144 9.60 -12.03 -5.51
N THR A 145 9.08 -11.00 -6.18
CA THR A 145 9.35 -10.75 -7.59
C THR A 145 10.68 -10.03 -7.75
N ARG A 146 11.59 -10.63 -8.52
CA ARG A 146 12.86 -10.02 -8.94
C ARG A 146 12.76 -9.60 -10.42
N ARG A 147 13.57 -8.62 -10.81
CA ARG A 147 13.76 -8.25 -12.21
C ARG A 147 14.60 -9.28 -12.96
#